data_7894817ac39a95fc965f2af5cc904de2
#
_entry.id   7894817ac39a95fc965f2af5cc904de2
#
_cell.length_a   1.000
_cell.length_b   1.000
_cell.length_c   1.000
_cell.angle_alpha   90.00
_cell.angle_beta   90.00
_cell.angle_gamma   90.00
#
_symmetry.space_group_name_H-M   'P 1'
#
loop_
_entity.id
_entity.type
_entity.pdbx_description
1 polymer ?
#
loop_
_entity_poly.entity_id
_entity_poly.type
_entity_poly.pdbx_seq_one_letter_code
_entity_poly.pdbx_strand_id
1 'polypeptide(L)'
;MFRVLQAAALATMAASGMSLPHSSAYQPVVKHSAETHVMCRAYQHITTRARPGTERYIVRNDNYGRLRECLSNRGHRPNFTIVKSGALASHIEPVAYPDIFSGCSWGICTPHSGLPRRADRLHSLVTSWSTVLHAHGQWAAGYDIWFSRSRSTSGQARGAELMIWLASRGFSQNGWPVVSADGARWHLAHWTTARQGKKWNYIQFRLVRRATSVRNLDVLRFVRVAERLGLIKPRWWLSSVEAGFEIWRGGVGLGTKSFSVRTR
;
A
#
# COMPACT_ATOMS: atom_id res chain seq x y z
N MET A 1 -4.50 -98.48 48.02
CA MET A 1 -5.21 -97.55 47.13
C MET A 1 -4.95 -96.11 47.56
N PHE A 2 -3.83 -95.53 47.10
CA PHE A 2 -3.50 -94.14 47.35
C PHE A 2 -2.99 -93.51 46.05
N ARG A 3 -3.67 -92.55 45.55
CA ARG A 3 -3.17 -91.75 44.41
C ARG A 3 -2.43 -90.53 44.92
N VAL A 4 -1.25 -90.40 44.49
CA VAL A 4 -0.36 -89.21 44.75
C VAL A 4 -0.65 -88.21 43.70
N LEU A 5 -1.01 -86.99 44.08
CA LEU A 5 -1.12 -85.81 43.24
C LEU A 5 0.21 -85.11 43.20
N GLN A 6 0.82 -84.99 42.02
CA GLN A 6 1.96 -84.13 41.77
C GLN A 6 1.48 -82.74 41.39
N ALA A 7 1.96 -81.72 42.13
CA ALA A 7 1.74 -80.33 41.83
C ALA A 7 2.91 -79.85 40.90
N ALA A 8 2.52 -79.36 39.73
CA ALA A 8 3.45 -78.72 38.79
C ALA A 8 3.49 -77.22 39.10
N ALA A 9 4.68 -76.69 39.36
CA ALA A 9 4.93 -75.27 39.54
C ALA A 9 5.16 -74.61 38.15
N LEU A 10 4.28 -73.66 37.77
CA LEU A 10 4.50 -72.81 36.61
C LEU A 10 5.38 -71.61 37.01
N ALA A 11 6.53 -71.53 36.41
CA ALA A 11 7.39 -70.34 36.47
C ALA A 11 6.92 -69.30 35.42
N THR A 12 6.40 -68.17 35.86
CA THR A 12 6.07 -67.02 35.02
C THR A 12 7.36 -66.24 34.74
N MET A 13 7.86 -66.27 33.50
CA MET A 13 8.84 -65.35 33.02
C MET A 13 8.21 -64.00 32.71
N ALA A 14 8.61 -62.96 33.44
CA ALA A 14 8.28 -61.57 33.12
C ALA A 14 9.15 -61.11 31.96
N ALA A 15 8.52 -60.87 30.79
CA ALA A 15 9.17 -60.23 29.66
C ALA A 15 9.27 -58.73 29.90
N SER A 16 10.49 -58.24 30.16
CA SER A 16 10.82 -56.82 30.22
C SER A 16 10.73 -56.20 28.81
N GLY A 17 9.63 -55.47 28.53
CA GLY A 17 9.44 -54.74 27.28
C GLY A 17 10.41 -53.58 27.22
N MET A 18 11.45 -53.64 26.41
CA MET A 18 12.28 -52.51 26.00
C MET A 18 11.46 -51.64 25.06
N SER A 19 11.00 -50.47 25.56
CA SER A 19 10.42 -49.42 24.72
C SER A 19 11.49 -48.80 23.84
N LEU A 20 11.43 -48.99 22.54
CA LEU A 20 12.27 -48.28 21.57
C LEU A 20 11.84 -46.79 21.55
N PRO A 21 12.79 -45.85 21.50
CA PRO A 21 12.46 -44.43 21.40
C PRO A 21 11.77 -44.19 20.06
N HIS A 22 10.59 -43.58 20.11
CA HIS A 22 9.87 -43.10 18.92
C HIS A 22 10.76 -42.06 18.23
N SER A 23 11.33 -42.43 17.10
CA SER A 23 11.96 -41.50 16.18
C SER A 23 10.89 -40.53 15.70
N SER A 24 10.91 -39.30 16.23
CA SER A 24 10.08 -38.20 15.72
C SER A 24 10.57 -37.93 14.28
N ALA A 25 9.84 -38.42 13.31
CA ALA A 25 10.11 -38.16 11.91
C ALA A 25 10.00 -36.63 11.71
N TYR A 26 11.16 -36.01 11.41
CA TYR A 26 11.23 -34.60 10.98
C TYR A 26 10.40 -34.48 9.73
N GLN A 27 9.19 -33.93 9.86
CA GLN A 27 8.38 -33.57 8.71
C GLN A 27 8.93 -32.24 8.17
N PRO A 28 9.41 -32.19 6.92
CA PRO A 28 9.86 -30.95 6.33
C PRO A 28 8.66 -30.00 6.27
N VAL A 29 8.80 -28.84 6.89
CA VAL A 29 7.83 -27.75 6.75
C VAL A 29 7.81 -27.32 5.30
N VAL A 30 6.85 -27.80 4.54
CA VAL A 30 6.58 -27.35 3.17
C VAL A 30 6.20 -25.87 3.28
N LYS A 31 7.18 -25.00 3.03
CA LYS A 31 6.89 -23.56 2.85
C LYS A 31 6.08 -23.42 1.57
N HIS A 32 4.77 -23.39 1.70
CA HIS A 32 3.91 -22.99 0.58
C HIS A 32 4.36 -21.59 0.13
N SER A 33 4.90 -21.49 -1.08
CA SER A 33 5.21 -20.20 -1.68
C SER A 33 3.90 -19.41 -1.74
N ALA A 34 3.90 -18.20 -1.19
CA ALA A 34 2.70 -17.34 -1.24
C ALA A 34 2.27 -17.17 -2.70
N GLU A 35 0.98 -17.43 -2.97
CA GLU A 35 0.38 -17.28 -4.29
C GLU A 35 0.69 -15.90 -4.89
N THR A 36 1.03 -15.88 -6.17
CA THR A 36 1.36 -14.66 -6.90
C THR A 36 0.21 -14.33 -7.85
N HIS A 37 -0.38 -13.15 -7.67
CA HIS A 37 -1.43 -12.63 -8.54
C HIS A 37 -0.84 -11.61 -9.49
N VAL A 38 -1.08 -11.79 -10.80
CA VAL A 38 -0.65 -10.85 -11.84
C VAL A 38 -1.86 -10.10 -12.38
N MET A 39 -1.81 -8.79 -12.37
CA MET A 39 -2.86 -7.88 -12.84
C MET A 39 -2.34 -7.08 -14.03
N CYS A 40 -2.89 -7.33 -15.23
CA CYS A 40 -2.46 -6.67 -16.48
C CYS A 40 -3.55 -5.81 -17.13
N ARG A 41 -4.81 -5.92 -16.68
CA ARG A 41 -5.89 -5.07 -17.22
C ARG A 41 -5.88 -3.72 -16.51
N ALA A 42 -6.20 -2.65 -17.26
CA ALA A 42 -6.40 -1.32 -16.69
C ALA A 42 -7.45 -1.35 -15.57
N TYR A 43 -7.16 -0.65 -14.48
CA TYR A 43 -8.00 -0.55 -13.28
C TYR A 43 -8.28 -1.88 -12.58
N GLN A 44 -7.65 -2.98 -13.02
CA GLN A 44 -7.73 -4.26 -12.32
C GLN A 44 -7.17 -4.11 -10.91
N HIS A 45 -7.90 -4.65 -9.93
CA HIS A 45 -7.50 -4.51 -8.53
C HIS A 45 -7.77 -5.78 -7.73
N ILE A 46 -7.12 -5.88 -6.59
CA ILE A 46 -7.33 -6.90 -5.58
C ILE A 46 -7.42 -6.26 -4.20
N THR A 47 -8.23 -6.85 -3.33
CA THR A 47 -8.26 -6.48 -1.92
C THR A 47 -7.20 -7.29 -1.17
N THR A 48 -6.35 -6.60 -0.40
CA THR A 48 -5.34 -7.26 0.42
C THR A 48 -6.01 -7.90 1.64
N ARG A 49 -5.48 -9.05 2.07
CA ARG A 49 -5.88 -9.69 3.32
C ARG A 49 -5.06 -9.08 4.44
N ALA A 50 -5.73 -8.40 5.35
CA ALA A 50 -5.14 -7.98 6.60
C ALA A 50 -5.20 -9.14 7.61
N ARG A 51 -4.39 -9.06 8.68
CA ARG A 51 -4.60 -9.91 9.86
C ARG A 51 -6.01 -9.65 10.42
N PRO A 52 -6.64 -10.61 11.11
CA PRO A 52 -7.94 -10.36 11.75
C PRO A 52 -7.94 -9.04 12.52
N GLY A 53 -8.92 -8.15 12.26
CA GLY A 53 -9.04 -6.84 12.89
C GLY A 53 -8.19 -5.71 12.31
N THR A 54 -7.41 -5.94 11.25
CA THR A 54 -6.65 -4.88 10.57
C THR A 54 -7.34 -4.43 9.28
N GLU A 55 -7.04 -3.20 8.85
CA GLU A 55 -7.57 -2.63 7.62
C GLU A 55 -7.16 -3.45 6.39
N ARG A 56 -8.08 -3.54 5.43
CA ARG A 56 -7.81 -4.08 4.11
C ARG A 56 -7.50 -2.91 3.19
N TYR A 57 -6.55 -3.12 2.30
CA TYR A 57 -6.17 -2.16 1.27
C TYR A 57 -6.55 -2.71 -0.10
N ILE A 58 -6.62 -1.83 -1.08
CA ILE A 58 -6.77 -2.22 -2.48
C ILE A 58 -5.46 -1.93 -3.18
N VAL A 59 -4.93 -2.93 -3.90
CA VAL A 59 -3.84 -2.76 -4.88
C VAL A 59 -4.49 -2.67 -6.24
N ARG A 60 -4.17 -1.63 -7.00
CA ARG A 60 -4.80 -1.32 -8.28
C ARG A 60 -3.76 -1.07 -9.36
N ASN A 61 -4.00 -1.61 -10.57
CA ASN A 61 -3.27 -1.31 -11.78
C ASN A 61 -3.91 -0.10 -12.48
N ASP A 62 -3.65 1.10 -11.97
CA ASP A 62 -4.18 2.34 -12.51
C ASP A 62 -3.34 2.86 -13.69
N ASN A 63 -3.44 2.20 -14.83
CA ASN A 63 -2.67 2.51 -16.04
C ASN A 63 -3.46 3.33 -17.09
N TYR A 64 -4.54 3.99 -16.69
CA TYR A 64 -5.38 4.88 -17.49
C TYR A 64 -5.89 4.27 -18.82
N GLY A 65 -5.83 2.94 -18.96
CA GLY A 65 -6.34 2.19 -20.12
C GLY A 65 -5.51 2.31 -21.41
N ARG A 66 -4.36 2.97 -21.37
CA ARG A 66 -3.60 3.33 -22.58
C ARG A 66 -2.30 2.55 -22.80
N LEU A 67 -1.88 1.75 -21.83
CA LEU A 67 -0.60 1.03 -21.93
C LEU A 67 -0.68 -0.39 -21.39
N ARG A 68 0.30 -1.21 -21.84
CA ARG A 68 0.45 -2.57 -21.31
C ARG A 68 1.30 -2.52 -20.04
N GLU A 69 0.65 -2.54 -18.89
CA GLU A 69 1.29 -2.61 -17.59
C GLU A 69 0.78 -3.81 -16.82
N CYS A 70 1.67 -4.49 -16.10
CA CYS A 70 1.31 -5.60 -15.23
C CYS A 70 1.93 -5.40 -13.84
N LEU A 71 1.11 -5.61 -12.83
CA LEU A 71 1.50 -5.66 -11.43
C LEU A 71 1.51 -7.11 -10.95
N SER A 72 2.49 -7.47 -10.14
CA SER A 72 2.54 -8.72 -9.39
C SER A 72 2.31 -8.43 -7.91
N ASN A 73 1.35 -9.12 -7.29
CA ASN A 73 1.11 -9.10 -5.83
C ASN A 73 1.36 -10.49 -5.25
N ARG A 74 1.99 -10.57 -4.08
CA ARG A 74 2.29 -11.82 -3.39
C ARG A 74 1.40 -12.00 -2.17
N GLY A 75 0.57 -13.06 -2.20
CA GLY A 75 -0.18 -13.54 -1.05
C GLY A 75 -1.26 -12.59 -0.54
N HIS A 76 -1.86 -11.76 -1.41
CA HIS A 76 -2.84 -10.74 -1.02
C HIS A 76 -2.36 -9.81 0.11
N ARG A 77 -1.04 -9.60 0.23
CA ARG A 77 -0.46 -8.68 1.21
C ARG A 77 -0.44 -7.25 0.67
N PRO A 78 -0.24 -6.24 1.51
CA PRO A 78 -0.12 -4.84 1.06
C PRO A 78 1.24 -4.59 0.36
N ASN A 79 1.43 -5.26 -0.76
CA ASN A 79 2.62 -5.16 -1.61
C ASN A 79 2.24 -5.29 -3.09
N PHE A 80 3.09 -4.78 -3.95
CA PHE A 80 3.07 -5.07 -5.39
C PHE A 80 4.42 -4.71 -6.02
N THR A 81 4.66 -5.24 -7.22
CA THR A 81 5.80 -4.87 -8.06
C THR A 81 5.32 -4.70 -9.50
N ILE A 82 5.78 -3.68 -10.19
CA ILE A 82 5.57 -3.48 -11.61
C ILE A 82 6.49 -4.44 -12.36
N VAL A 83 5.91 -5.47 -12.96
CA VAL A 83 6.66 -6.52 -13.66
C VAL A 83 6.70 -6.32 -15.18
N LYS A 84 5.81 -5.46 -15.71
CA LYS A 84 5.79 -5.03 -17.10
C LYS A 84 5.29 -3.60 -17.16
N SER A 85 5.91 -2.76 -17.99
CA SER A 85 5.43 -1.42 -18.29
C SER A 85 5.81 -1.03 -19.71
N GLY A 86 4.82 -0.56 -20.47
CA GLY A 86 4.99 0.08 -21.77
C GLY A 86 4.91 1.60 -21.68
N ALA A 87 5.16 2.17 -20.50
CA ALA A 87 5.01 3.60 -20.27
C ALA A 87 5.98 4.41 -21.12
N LEU A 88 5.40 5.26 -21.97
CA LEU A 88 6.10 6.22 -22.83
C LEU A 88 5.20 7.45 -23.01
N ALA A 89 5.28 8.39 -22.09
CA ALA A 89 4.53 9.63 -22.17
C ALA A 89 5.07 10.52 -23.30
N SER A 90 4.16 11.04 -24.10
CA SER A 90 4.41 12.10 -25.11
C SER A 90 4.05 13.49 -24.59
N HIS A 91 3.58 13.60 -23.35
CA HIS A 91 3.07 14.82 -22.72
C HIS A 91 3.53 14.93 -21.25
N ILE A 92 3.16 16.03 -20.64
CA ILE A 92 3.57 16.41 -19.27
C ILE A 92 2.98 15.50 -18.17
N GLU A 93 1.78 14.92 -18.41
CA GLU A 93 1.09 14.11 -17.42
C GLU A 93 1.63 12.67 -17.37
N PRO A 94 1.58 11.99 -16.23
CA PRO A 94 1.89 10.57 -16.14
C PRO A 94 0.89 9.75 -16.95
N VAL A 95 1.30 8.57 -17.39
CA VAL A 95 0.44 7.63 -18.14
C VAL A 95 -0.10 6.50 -17.25
N ALA A 96 0.39 6.39 -16.03
CA ALA A 96 -0.08 5.43 -15.03
C ALA A 96 0.22 5.91 -13.61
N TYR A 97 -0.59 5.44 -12.67
CA TYR A 97 -0.37 5.53 -11.23
C TYR A 97 -0.76 4.22 -10.53
N PRO A 98 -0.03 3.10 -10.77
CA PRO A 98 -0.26 1.88 -10.03
C PRO A 98 -0.04 2.11 -8.53
N ASP A 99 -1.01 1.72 -7.72
CA ASP A 99 -1.11 2.13 -6.34
C ASP A 99 -1.61 1.06 -5.37
N ILE A 100 -1.49 1.37 -4.10
CA ILE A 100 -2.18 0.74 -2.99
C ILE A 100 -2.86 1.84 -2.18
N PHE A 101 -4.13 1.63 -1.78
CA PHE A 101 -4.85 2.67 -1.07
C PHE A 101 -5.75 2.19 0.08
N SER A 102 -6.08 3.15 0.94
CA SER A 102 -7.11 3.10 1.98
C SER A 102 -8.11 4.22 1.75
N GLY A 103 -9.40 3.93 1.88
CA GLY A 103 -10.48 4.89 1.63
C GLY A 103 -11.26 4.56 0.37
N CYS A 104 -11.77 5.60 -0.30
CA CYS A 104 -12.60 5.48 -1.50
C CYS A 104 -11.99 6.26 -2.66
N SER A 105 -11.70 5.56 -3.76
CA SER A 105 -11.19 6.11 -5.02
C SER A 105 -12.08 5.65 -6.16
N TRP A 106 -12.66 6.58 -6.91
CA TRP A 106 -13.55 6.31 -8.06
C TRP A 106 -14.68 5.32 -7.80
N GLY A 107 -15.28 5.36 -6.60
CA GLY A 107 -16.37 4.46 -6.21
C GLY A 107 -15.92 3.12 -5.63
N ILE A 108 -14.64 2.78 -5.72
CA ILE A 108 -14.06 1.59 -5.10
C ILE A 108 -13.61 1.97 -3.69
N CYS A 109 -14.13 1.27 -2.67
CA CYS A 109 -13.86 1.58 -1.27
C CYS A 109 -13.22 0.42 -0.55
N THR A 110 -12.24 0.70 0.30
CA THR A 110 -11.68 -0.29 1.23
C THR A 110 -12.62 -0.44 2.44
N PRO A 111 -12.88 -1.66 2.91
CA PRO A 111 -13.70 -1.85 4.10
C PRO A 111 -12.99 -1.28 5.35
N HIS A 112 -13.78 -0.74 6.26
CA HIS A 112 -13.34 -0.29 7.60
C HIS A 112 -12.23 0.77 7.62
N SER A 113 -11.99 1.50 6.52
CA SER A 113 -10.99 2.58 6.47
C SER A 113 -11.33 3.80 7.33
N GLY A 114 -12.60 3.96 7.71
CA GLY A 114 -13.10 5.17 8.35
C GLY A 114 -13.19 6.39 7.43
N LEU A 115 -12.95 6.20 6.12
CA LEU A 115 -13.03 7.22 5.08
C LEU A 115 -14.26 6.98 4.16
N PRO A 116 -14.87 8.01 3.58
CA PRO A 116 -14.49 9.43 3.66
C PRO A 116 -14.82 10.05 5.02
N ARG A 117 -13.94 10.96 5.49
CA ARG A 117 -14.10 11.72 6.73
C ARG A 117 -13.74 13.19 6.49
N ARG A 118 -14.44 14.12 7.15
CA ARG A 118 -14.12 15.54 7.04
C ARG A 118 -12.75 15.84 7.64
N ALA A 119 -12.00 16.76 7.02
CA ALA A 119 -10.65 17.13 7.48
C ALA A 119 -10.66 17.65 8.93
N ASP A 120 -11.67 18.46 9.31
CA ASP A 120 -11.86 18.97 10.68
C ASP A 120 -12.29 17.91 11.71
N ARG A 121 -12.56 16.70 11.30
CA ARG A 121 -12.92 15.54 12.15
C ARG A 121 -11.82 14.48 12.19
N LEU A 122 -10.66 14.77 11.59
CA LEU A 122 -9.48 13.92 11.64
C LEU A 122 -8.61 14.32 12.83
N HIS A 123 -8.51 13.45 13.82
CA HIS A 123 -7.63 13.64 14.98
C HIS A 123 -6.24 13.07 14.73
N SER A 124 -6.15 12.04 13.89
CA SER A 124 -4.89 11.41 13.48
C SER A 124 -5.02 10.82 12.07
N LEU A 125 -4.00 11.02 11.25
CA LEU A 125 -3.85 10.37 9.95
C LEU A 125 -2.38 10.04 9.76
N VAL A 126 -2.01 8.81 10.07
CA VAL A 126 -0.63 8.34 10.08
C VAL A 126 -0.47 7.22 9.09
N THR A 127 0.57 7.31 8.26
CA THR A 127 0.88 6.30 7.25
C THR A 127 2.33 5.84 7.33
N SER A 128 2.58 4.60 6.90
CA SER A 128 3.93 4.08 6.68
C SER A 128 3.99 3.40 5.32
N TRP A 129 5.06 3.63 4.57
CA TRP A 129 5.25 3.06 3.25
C TRP A 129 6.70 2.72 3.01
N SER A 130 6.97 1.53 2.48
CA SER A 130 8.30 1.06 2.10
C SER A 130 8.28 0.60 0.64
N THR A 131 9.25 1.06 -0.15
CA THR A 131 9.28 0.90 -1.61
C THR A 131 10.52 0.15 -2.09
N VAL A 132 10.45 -0.29 -3.35
CA VAL A 132 11.59 -0.65 -4.20
C VAL A 132 11.65 0.40 -5.32
N LEU A 133 12.82 1.05 -5.50
CA LEU A 133 13.01 2.13 -6.45
C LEU A 133 14.09 1.81 -7.52
N HIS A 134 14.31 0.52 -7.79
CA HIS A 134 15.29 0.05 -8.78
C HIS A 134 14.64 -0.01 -10.17
N ALA A 135 14.40 1.16 -10.77
CA ALA A 135 13.80 1.26 -12.11
C ALA A 135 14.47 2.33 -12.95
N HIS A 136 14.52 2.08 -14.25
CA HIS A 136 14.88 3.06 -15.27
C HIS A 136 13.65 3.91 -15.65
N GLY A 137 13.91 5.05 -16.32
CA GLY A 137 12.87 5.89 -16.86
C GLY A 137 12.62 7.16 -16.05
N GLN A 138 11.41 7.69 -16.17
CA GLN A 138 10.95 8.90 -15.52
C GLN A 138 9.72 8.57 -14.68
N TRP A 139 9.82 8.74 -13.37
CA TRP A 139 8.80 8.36 -12.41
C TRP A 139 8.90 9.13 -11.09
N ALA A 140 7.82 9.13 -10.33
CA ALA A 140 7.78 9.59 -8.95
C ALA A 140 7.14 8.53 -8.04
N ALA A 141 7.69 8.35 -6.85
CA ALA A 141 7.12 7.55 -5.77
C ALA A 141 6.50 8.50 -4.74
N GLY A 142 5.19 8.47 -4.59
CA GLY A 142 4.50 9.43 -3.75
C GLY A 142 3.14 8.92 -3.26
N TYR A 143 2.66 9.61 -2.24
CA TYR A 143 1.27 9.55 -1.86
C TYR A 143 0.45 10.47 -2.75
N ASP A 144 -0.77 10.04 -3.07
CA ASP A 144 -1.83 10.82 -3.67
C ASP A 144 -3.05 10.79 -2.74
N ILE A 145 -3.39 11.93 -2.18
CA ILE A 145 -4.36 12.05 -1.09
C ILE A 145 -5.46 12.99 -1.53
N TRP A 146 -6.67 12.44 -1.66
CA TRP A 146 -7.79 13.12 -2.29
C TRP A 146 -8.78 13.71 -1.31
N PHE A 147 -9.12 14.98 -1.54
CA PHE A 147 -10.16 15.71 -0.81
C PHE A 147 -11.32 16.07 -1.73
N SER A 148 -12.54 15.78 -1.30
CA SER A 148 -13.76 16.15 -2.00
C SER A 148 -14.51 17.24 -1.24
N ARG A 149 -15.23 18.10 -1.95
CA ARG A 149 -16.10 19.14 -1.34
C ARG A 149 -17.35 18.54 -0.69
N SER A 150 -17.72 17.32 -1.06
CA SER A 150 -18.85 16.56 -0.53
C SER A 150 -18.41 15.15 -0.13
N ARG A 151 -19.28 14.40 0.54
CA ARG A 151 -19.04 13.01 0.93
C ARG A 151 -19.05 12.02 -0.25
N SER A 152 -19.29 12.49 -1.47
CA SER A 152 -19.32 11.62 -2.65
C SER A 152 -18.00 10.89 -2.83
N THR A 153 -18.10 9.60 -3.13
CA THR A 153 -16.96 8.71 -3.42
C THR A 153 -16.85 8.37 -4.90
N SER A 154 -17.82 8.79 -5.72
CA SER A 154 -17.85 8.50 -7.15
C SER A 154 -17.15 9.57 -7.98
N GLY A 155 -16.37 9.11 -8.96
CA GLY A 155 -15.67 9.95 -9.93
C GLY A 155 -14.57 10.82 -9.32
N GLN A 156 -14.15 11.83 -10.07
CA GLN A 156 -13.05 12.73 -9.69
C GLN A 156 -13.42 13.59 -8.48
N ALA A 157 -12.60 13.53 -7.43
CA ALA A 157 -12.69 14.46 -6.30
C ALA A 157 -12.44 15.89 -6.76
N ARG A 158 -13.18 16.88 -6.19
CA ARG A 158 -13.20 18.28 -6.67
C ARG A 158 -12.68 19.29 -5.65
N GLY A 159 -12.08 18.83 -4.56
CA GLY A 159 -11.51 19.68 -3.53
C GLY A 159 -10.04 19.94 -3.77
N ALA A 160 -9.22 18.98 -3.37
CA ALA A 160 -7.78 19.03 -3.51
C ALA A 160 -7.20 17.63 -3.75
N GLU A 161 -6.07 17.61 -4.43
CA GLU A 161 -5.13 16.52 -4.59
C GLU A 161 -3.85 16.92 -3.86
N LEU A 162 -3.51 16.18 -2.82
CA LEU A 162 -2.32 16.40 -2.01
C LEU A 162 -1.30 15.32 -2.31
N MET A 163 -0.30 15.67 -3.11
CA MET A 163 0.82 14.81 -3.46
C MET A 163 1.97 14.95 -2.48
N ILE A 164 2.49 13.84 -1.96
CA ILE A 164 3.68 13.82 -1.08
C ILE A 164 4.71 12.87 -1.71
N TRP A 165 5.61 13.41 -2.51
CA TRP A 165 6.65 12.63 -3.19
C TRP A 165 7.84 12.37 -2.28
N LEU A 166 8.15 11.11 -2.06
CA LEU A 166 9.31 10.66 -1.29
C LEU A 166 10.58 10.58 -2.14
N ALA A 167 10.42 10.23 -3.41
CA ALA A 167 11.50 10.11 -4.38
C ALA A 167 10.97 10.32 -5.79
N SER A 168 11.85 10.76 -6.68
CA SER A 168 11.56 10.86 -8.11
C SER A 168 12.83 10.69 -8.93
N ARG A 169 12.67 10.37 -10.22
CA ARG A 169 13.71 10.29 -11.23
C ARG A 169 13.27 11.03 -12.49
N GLY A 170 14.17 11.85 -13.04
CA GLY A 170 13.92 12.62 -14.26
C GLY A 170 13.17 13.94 -14.05
N PHE A 171 13.20 14.48 -12.82
CA PHE A 171 12.57 15.77 -12.49
C PHE A 171 13.56 16.72 -11.81
N SER A 172 13.51 17.99 -12.20
CA SER A 172 14.16 19.10 -11.49
C SER A 172 13.22 19.66 -10.41
N GLN A 173 13.82 20.20 -9.34
CA GLN A 173 13.09 20.84 -8.23
C GLN A 173 13.56 22.30 -8.03
N ASN A 174 14.25 22.84 -9.00
CA ASN A 174 14.84 24.18 -8.90
C ASN A 174 13.75 25.26 -8.77
N GLY A 175 13.98 26.21 -7.88
CA GLY A 175 13.12 27.37 -7.72
C GLY A 175 11.85 27.19 -6.86
N TRP A 176 11.57 25.99 -6.35
CA TRP A 176 10.43 25.80 -5.47
C TRP A 176 10.76 26.20 -4.02
N PRO A 177 9.86 26.93 -3.32
CA PRO A 177 10.04 27.24 -1.91
C PRO A 177 10.13 25.96 -1.07
N VAL A 178 10.93 26.05 0.00
CA VAL A 178 11.13 24.94 0.94
C VAL A 178 10.38 25.22 2.23
N VAL A 179 9.54 24.26 2.62
CA VAL A 179 8.77 24.29 3.86
C VAL A 179 9.13 23.11 4.77
N SER A 180 8.84 23.23 6.06
CA SER A 180 8.98 22.15 7.02
C SER A 180 7.63 21.51 7.29
N ALA A 181 7.55 20.18 7.19
CA ALA A 181 6.39 19.37 7.59
C ALA A 181 6.91 18.03 8.12
N ASP A 182 6.26 17.52 9.17
CA ASP A 182 6.57 16.23 9.80
C ASP A 182 8.06 15.97 10.04
N GLY A 183 8.77 16.97 10.57
CA GLY A 183 10.20 16.88 10.92
C GLY A 183 11.17 16.86 9.72
N ALA A 184 10.68 17.03 8.48
CA ALA A 184 11.51 17.05 7.29
C ALA A 184 11.30 18.33 6.45
N ARG A 185 12.19 18.54 5.49
CA ARG A 185 12.14 19.67 4.55
C ARG A 185 11.59 19.22 3.20
N TRP A 186 10.68 20.02 2.64
CA TRP A 186 9.94 19.70 1.42
C TRP A 186 9.92 20.89 0.48
N HIS A 187 10.18 20.67 -0.78
CA HIS A 187 9.84 21.64 -1.83
C HIS A 187 8.32 21.63 -2.01
N LEU A 188 7.71 22.81 -1.99
CA LEU A 188 6.26 22.98 -2.12
C LEU A 188 5.93 23.70 -3.42
N ALA A 189 5.00 23.12 -4.18
CA ALA A 189 4.32 23.80 -5.29
C ALA A 189 2.82 23.53 -5.23
N HIS A 190 2.03 24.47 -5.79
CA HIS A 190 0.60 24.31 -5.90
C HIS A 190 0.05 25.13 -7.06
N TRP A 191 -1.04 24.62 -7.64
CA TRP A 191 -1.80 25.31 -8.68
C TRP A 191 -3.22 24.75 -8.75
N THR A 192 -4.11 25.44 -9.50
CA THR A 192 -5.40 24.86 -9.84
C THR A 192 -5.26 24.07 -11.12
N THR A 193 -5.65 22.81 -11.08
CA THR A 193 -5.71 21.94 -12.26
C THR A 193 -7.15 21.67 -12.68
N ALA A 194 -7.35 21.27 -13.93
CA ALA A 194 -8.66 20.96 -14.47
C ALA A 194 -8.59 19.77 -15.44
N ARG A 195 -9.53 18.85 -15.31
CA ARG A 195 -9.69 17.74 -16.24
C ARG A 195 -11.19 17.50 -16.49
N GLN A 196 -11.59 17.41 -17.77
CA GLN A 196 -12.98 17.16 -18.17
C GLN A 196 -13.98 18.11 -17.48
N GLY A 197 -13.65 19.42 -17.41
CA GLY A 197 -14.49 20.44 -16.78
C GLY A 197 -14.52 20.45 -15.24
N LYS A 198 -13.82 19.53 -14.59
CA LYS A 198 -13.69 19.47 -13.13
C LYS A 198 -12.39 20.14 -12.70
N LYS A 199 -12.48 21.02 -11.69
CA LYS A 199 -11.34 21.77 -11.15
C LYS A 199 -11.07 21.38 -9.71
N TRP A 200 -9.78 21.30 -9.33
CA TRP A 200 -9.34 21.09 -7.95
C TRP A 200 -7.98 21.75 -7.69
N ASN A 201 -7.61 21.92 -6.43
CA ASN A 201 -6.30 22.40 -6.04
C ASN A 201 -5.31 21.22 -6.07
N TYR A 202 -4.26 21.32 -6.87
CA TYR A 202 -3.13 20.40 -6.86
C TYR A 202 -2.07 20.97 -5.93
N ILE A 203 -1.60 20.18 -4.96
CA ILE A 203 -0.64 20.59 -3.93
C ILE A 203 0.44 19.52 -3.89
N GLN A 204 1.69 19.89 -4.15
CA GLN A 204 2.77 18.92 -4.20
C GLN A 204 3.88 19.26 -3.23
N PHE A 205 4.16 18.31 -2.33
CA PHE A 205 5.35 18.28 -1.50
C PHE A 205 6.36 17.30 -2.08
N ARG A 206 7.58 17.71 -2.33
CA ARG A 206 8.68 16.84 -2.74
C ARG A 206 9.75 16.83 -1.68
N LEU A 207 10.08 15.67 -1.15
CA LEU A 207 11.10 15.52 -0.12
C LEU A 207 12.46 15.99 -0.63
N VAL A 208 13.12 16.90 0.08
CA VAL A 208 14.43 17.47 -0.30
C VAL A 208 15.50 16.36 -0.38
N ARG A 209 15.53 15.46 0.60
CA ARG A 209 16.40 14.28 0.62
C ARG A 209 15.55 13.03 0.38
N ARG A 210 15.56 12.55 -0.86
CA ARG A 210 14.76 11.36 -1.25
C ARG A 210 14.88 10.22 -0.25
N ALA A 211 13.75 9.51 -0.03
CA ALA A 211 13.66 8.35 0.83
C ALA A 211 12.99 7.17 0.10
N THR A 212 13.41 5.96 0.43
CA THR A 212 12.76 4.73 -0.05
C THR A 212 11.68 4.23 0.90
N SER A 213 11.59 4.82 2.07
CA SER A 213 10.56 4.48 3.07
C SER A 213 10.32 5.62 4.02
N VAL A 214 9.09 5.67 4.52
CA VAL A 214 8.68 6.50 5.66
C VAL A 214 7.96 5.63 6.67
N ARG A 215 8.13 5.98 7.94
CA ARG A 215 7.48 5.29 9.04
C ARG A 215 6.75 6.31 9.90
N ASN A 216 5.45 6.08 10.12
CA ASN A 216 4.58 6.95 10.92
C ASN A 216 4.52 8.41 10.43
N LEU A 217 4.51 8.63 9.10
CA LEU A 217 4.33 9.95 8.51
C LEU A 217 2.98 10.53 8.95
N ASP A 218 2.99 11.69 9.62
CA ASP A 218 1.78 12.41 10.03
C ASP A 218 1.28 13.27 8.86
N VAL A 219 0.32 12.75 8.11
CA VAL A 219 -0.27 13.44 6.95
C VAL A 219 -0.97 14.74 7.35
N LEU A 220 -1.49 14.84 8.57
CA LEU A 220 -2.15 16.08 9.02
C LEU A 220 -1.19 17.27 9.09
N ARG A 221 0.12 17.04 9.23
CA ARG A 221 1.13 18.12 9.15
C ARG A 221 1.12 18.79 7.77
N PHE A 222 0.97 18.02 6.70
CA PHE A 222 0.86 18.53 5.33
C PHE A 222 -0.49 19.19 5.07
N VAL A 223 -1.57 18.57 5.54
CA VAL A 223 -2.93 19.12 5.46
C VAL A 223 -2.98 20.51 6.11
N ARG A 224 -2.40 20.67 7.30
CA ARG A 224 -2.37 21.98 7.99
C ARG A 224 -1.56 23.04 7.23
N VAL A 225 -0.48 22.67 6.53
CA VAL A 225 0.22 23.61 5.63
C VAL A 225 -0.72 24.03 4.50
N ALA A 226 -1.40 23.09 3.86
CA ALA A 226 -2.34 23.36 2.77
C ALA A 226 -3.58 24.16 3.23
N GLU A 227 -4.06 23.94 4.45
CA GLU A 227 -5.15 24.72 5.05
C GLU A 227 -4.75 26.17 5.30
N ARG A 228 -3.56 26.44 5.85
CA ARG A 228 -3.03 27.81 6.03
C ARG A 228 -2.91 28.57 4.72
N LEU A 229 -2.62 27.87 3.63
CA LEU A 229 -2.57 28.42 2.28
C LEU A 229 -3.97 28.55 1.63
N GLY A 230 -5.02 28.12 2.31
CA GLY A 230 -6.38 28.14 1.79
C GLY A 230 -6.70 27.11 0.71
N LEU A 231 -5.78 26.14 0.49
CA LEU A 231 -5.84 25.14 -0.58
C LEU A 231 -6.70 23.93 -0.22
N ILE A 232 -6.79 23.60 1.07
CA ILE A 232 -7.72 22.61 1.63
C ILE A 232 -8.66 23.35 2.59
N LYS A 233 -9.93 23.02 2.61
CA LYS A 233 -10.90 23.61 3.55
C LYS A 233 -11.23 22.57 4.65
N PRO A 234 -11.33 22.98 5.92
CA PRO A 234 -11.58 22.06 7.05
C PRO A 234 -12.83 21.18 6.89
N ARG A 235 -13.85 21.69 6.18
CA ARG A 235 -15.10 20.96 5.91
C ARG A 235 -15.04 20.01 4.71
N TRP A 236 -13.93 19.95 3.97
CA TRP A 236 -13.79 19.01 2.87
C TRP A 236 -13.55 17.59 3.40
N TRP A 237 -13.86 16.61 2.58
CA TRP A 237 -13.84 15.21 2.92
C TRP A 237 -12.57 14.57 2.36
N LEU A 238 -11.73 14.04 3.24
CA LEU A 238 -10.66 13.12 2.85
C LEU A 238 -11.32 11.85 2.32
N SER A 239 -11.10 11.54 1.06
CA SER A 239 -11.69 10.39 0.38
C SER A 239 -10.79 9.17 0.43
N SER A 240 -9.51 9.33 0.09
CA SER A 240 -8.51 8.25 0.03
C SER A 240 -7.13 8.72 0.42
N VAL A 241 -6.33 7.76 0.89
CA VAL A 241 -4.88 7.84 1.03
C VAL A 241 -4.30 6.75 0.14
N GLU A 242 -3.75 7.15 -0.98
CA GLU A 242 -3.16 6.28 -1.99
C GLU A 242 -1.64 6.40 -1.93
N ALA A 243 -0.90 5.32 -2.20
CA ALA A 243 0.56 5.31 -2.28
C ALA A 243 0.99 4.52 -3.50
N GLY A 244 1.72 5.14 -4.41
CA GLY A 244 1.99 4.56 -5.70
C GLY A 244 3.11 5.24 -6.47
N PHE A 245 3.12 4.98 -7.75
CA PHE A 245 4.16 5.45 -8.64
C PHE A 245 3.53 6.18 -9.83
N GLU A 246 3.69 7.50 -9.90
CA GLU A 246 3.43 8.21 -11.16
C GLU A 246 4.51 7.82 -12.18
N ILE A 247 4.09 7.36 -13.35
CA ILE A 247 4.99 6.83 -14.37
C ILE A 247 4.81 7.59 -15.68
N TRP A 248 5.89 8.18 -16.18
CA TRP A 248 5.97 8.78 -17.52
C TRP A 248 6.69 7.86 -18.48
N ARG A 249 7.78 7.20 -18.04
CA ARG A 249 8.58 6.26 -18.85
C ARG A 249 9.13 5.15 -17.97
N GLY A 250 9.16 3.93 -18.52
CA GLY A 250 9.75 2.76 -17.85
C GLY A 250 8.93 2.32 -16.65
N GLY A 251 9.55 2.23 -15.47
CA GLY A 251 8.88 1.89 -14.22
C GLY A 251 8.94 0.42 -13.83
N VAL A 252 9.40 -0.50 -14.70
CA VAL A 252 9.59 -1.91 -14.34
C VAL A 252 10.57 -2.02 -13.18
N GLY A 253 10.18 -2.79 -12.15
CA GLY A 253 10.95 -2.95 -10.91
C GLY A 253 10.58 -1.98 -9.79
N LEU A 254 9.77 -0.95 -10.04
CA LEU A 254 9.15 -0.19 -8.95
C LEU A 254 8.19 -1.09 -8.17
N GLY A 255 8.15 -0.91 -6.85
CA GLY A 255 7.24 -1.72 -6.03
C GLY A 255 7.05 -1.21 -4.62
N THR A 256 5.92 -1.60 -4.05
CA THR A 256 5.56 -1.44 -2.64
C THR A 256 5.93 -2.72 -1.90
N LYS A 257 6.76 -2.62 -0.86
CA LYS A 257 7.07 -3.73 0.06
C LYS A 257 6.04 -3.85 1.16
N SER A 258 5.59 -2.71 1.69
CA SER A 258 4.58 -2.63 2.75
C SER A 258 3.92 -1.27 2.76
N PHE A 259 2.67 -1.25 3.19
CA PHE A 259 1.85 -0.04 3.33
C PHE A 259 0.94 -0.17 4.54
N SER A 260 0.73 0.94 5.25
CA SER A 260 -0.26 1.02 6.31
C SER A 260 -0.78 2.44 6.48
N VAL A 261 -2.07 2.57 6.82
CA VAL A 261 -2.75 3.82 7.17
C VAL A 261 -3.51 3.61 8.47
N ARG A 262 -3.44 4.57 9.38
CA ARG A 262 -4.26 4.63 10.59
C ARG A 262 -4.98 5.98 10.63
N THR A 263 -6.30 5.92 10.72
CA THR A 263 -7.20 7.09 10.76
C THR A 263 -7.98 7.08 12.07
N ARG A 264 -7.97 8.21 12.79
CA ARG A 264 -8.76 8.40 14.01
C ARG A 264 -9.46 9.75 14.01
#